data_6f03b54f44f168dd9493cb8615c3d59c
#
_entry.id   6f03b54f44f168dd9493cb8615c3d59c
#
_cell.length_a   1.000
_cell.length_b   1.000
_cell.length_c   1.000
_cell.angle_alpha   90.00
_cell.angle_beta   90.00
_cell.angle_gamma   90.00
#
_symmetry.space_group_name_H-M   'P 1'
#
loop_
_entity.id
_entity.type
_entity.pdbx_description
1 polymer ?
#
loop_
_entity_poly.entity_id
_entity_poly.type
_entity_poly.pdbx_seq_one_letter_code
_entity_poly.pdbx_strand_id
1 'polypeptide(L)'
;MKNSLLVHQHLIIRAEAIKPPTDEEQLTEWMKEFVESINMKIFMGPYVKYCYMEGNRGITAVAIIETSHIAMHVWDEPNPALMQFDVYSCANFDVEKICDKIKSDFNI
;
A
#
# COMPACT_ATOMS: atom_id res chain seq x y z
N MET A 1 -14.05 -23.79 7.78
CA MET A 1 -13.71 -22.42 7.93
C MET A 1 -12.48 -22.18 8.75
N LYS A 2 -12.38 -22.93 9.73
CA LYS A 2 -11.30 -22.81 10.63
C LYS A 2 -9.94 -22.73 9.96
N ASN A 3 -9.75 -23.43 8.85
CA ASN A 3 -8.46 -23.40 8.16
C ASN A 3 -8.14 -22.06 7.56
N SER A 4 -9.14 -21.33 7.10
CA SER A 4 -8.89 -20.02 6.50
C SER A 4 -8.38 -19.01 7.51
N LEU A 5 -8.73 -19.19 8.78
CA LEU A 5 -8.24 -18.32 9.84
C LEU A 5 -6.82 -18.64 10.27
N LEU A 6 -6.28 -19.75 9.82
CA LEU A 6 -4.91 -20.18 10.13
C LEU A 6 -3.93 -19.79 9.03
N VAL A 7 -4.44 -19.31 7.90
CA VAL A 7 -3.60 -18.91 6.76
C VAL A 7 -3.41 -17.40 6.82
N HIS A 8 -2.18 -16.99 7.08
CA HIS A 8 -1.84 -15.58 7.13
C HIS A 8 -0.75 -15.31 6.10
N GLN A 9 -0.94 -14.26 5.32
CA GLN A 9 0.07 -13.81 4.38
C GLN A 9 0.49 -12.40 4.73
N HIS A 10 1.78 -12.16 4.68
CA HIS A 10 2.34 -10.84 4.96
C HIS A 10 3.37 -10.54 3.88
N LEU A 11 3.04 -9.57 3.03
CA LEU A 11 3.91 -9.17 1.93
C LEU A 11 4.48 -7.79 2.24
N ILE A 12 5.81 -7.70 2.20
CA ILE A 12 6.50 -6.44 2.34
C ILE A 12 7.27 -6.19 1.05
N ILE A 13 7.03 -5.03 0.44
CA ILE A 13 7.70 -4.65 -0.80
C ILE A 13 8.45 -3.36 -0.55
N ARG A 14 9.71 -3.36 -0.97
CA ARG A 14 10.53 -2.16 -0.96
C ARG A 14 10.89 -1.84 -2.41
N ALA A 15 10.68 -0.59 -2.81
CA ALA A 15 10.89 -0.20 -4.20
C ALA A 15 11.43 1.22 -4.26
N GLU A 16 11.98 1.58 -5.43
CA GLU A 16 12.42 2.94 -5.71
C GLU A 16 11.60 3.49 -6.86
N ALA A 17 11.16 4.73 -6.75
CA ALA A 17 10.33 5.36 -7.75
C ALA A 17 10.88 6.73 -8.12
N ILE A 18 10.93 7.01 -9.42
CA ILE A 18 11.36 8.32 -9.92
C ILE A 18 10.26 9.35 -9.73
N LYS A 19 9.00 8.93 -9.89
CA LYS A 19 7.84 9.81 -9.71
C LYS A 19 6.94 9.23 -8.63
N PRO A 20 7.27 9.44 -7.35
CA PRO A 20 6.43 8.90 -6.27
C PRO A 20 5.12 9.67 -6.16
N PRO A 21 4.09 9.05 -5.58
CA PRO A 21 2.85 9.77 -5.29
C PRO A 21 3.11 10.85 -4.23
N THR A 22 2.45 11.99 -4.39
CA THR A 22 2.57 13.11 -3.44
C THR A 22 1.23 13.74 -3.10
N ASP A 23 0.17 13.38 -3.82
CA ASP A 23 -1.15 13.97 -3.67
C ASP A 23 -2.02 13.06 -2.80
N GLU A 24 -2.54 13.64 -1.70
CA GLU A 24 -3.33 12.88 -0.72
C GLU A 24 -4.62 12.33 -1.33
N GLU A 25 -5.32 13.11 -2.13
CA GLU A 25 -6.58 12.68 -2.73
C GLU A 25 -6.35 11.55 -3.73
N GLN A 26 -5.36 11.72 -4.59
CA GLN A 26 -5.05 10.71 -5.61
C GLN A 26 -4.65 9.38 -4.95
N LEU A 27 -3.85 9.45 -3.90
CA LEU A 27 -3.43 8.23 -3.22
C LEU A 27 -4.58 7.58 -2.47
N THR A 28 -5.49 8.38 -1.92
CA THR A 28 -6.69 7.85 -1.29
C THR A 28 -7.51 7.03 -2.28
N GLU A 29 -7.73 7.57 -3.48
CA GLU A 29 -8.49 6.86 -4.51
C GLU A 29 -7.73 5.63 -4.99
N TRP A 30 -6.42 5.75 -5.15
CA TRP A 30 -5.62 4.59 -5.53
C TRP A 30 -5.73 3.45 -4.51
N MET A 31 -5.69 3.78 -3.23
CA MET A 31 -5.78 2.77 -2.18
C MET A 31 -7.11 2.05 -2.23
N LYS A 32 -8.20 2.77 -2.46
CA LYS A 32 -9.53 2.17 -2.58
C LYS A 32 -9.58 1.20 -3.76
N GLU A 33 -9.05 1.61 -4.91
CA GLU A 33 -9.02 0.75 -6.10
C GLU A 33 -8.13 -0.46 -5.88
N PHE A 34 -7.00 -0.26 -5.22
CA PHE A 34 -6.07 -1.34 -4.93
C PHE A 34 -6.74 -2.44 -4.09
N VAL A 35 -7.41 -2.04 -3.02
CA VAL A 35 -8.12 -2.97 -2.14
C VAL A 35 -9.16 -3.78 -2.92
N GLU A 36 -9.93 -3.10 -3.77
CA GLU A 36 -10.90 -3.78 -4.63
C GLU A 36 -10.23 -4.77 -5.58
N SER A 37 -9.10 -4.37 -6.15
CA SER A 37 -8.41 -5.17 -7.16
C SER A 37 -7.90 -6.51 -6.61
N ILE A 38 -7.72 -6.61 -5.30
CA ILE A 38 -7.27 -7.84 -4.66
C ILE A 38 -8.42 -8.54 -3.95
N ASN A 39 -9.66 -8.19 -4.31
CA ASN A 39 -10.89 -8.80 -3.79
C ASN A 39 -11.05 -8.67 -2.28
N MET A 40 -10.68 -7.52 -1.76
CA MET A 40 -10.81 -7.22 -0.34
C MET A 40 -11.72 -6.01 -0.16
N LYS A 41 -12.09 -5.73 1.07
CA LYS A 41 -12.99 -4.62 1.40
C LYS A 41 -12.39 -3.76 2.49
N ILE A 42 -12.54 -2.46 2.34
CA ILE A 42 -12.09 -1.51 3.35
C ILE A 42 -13.04 -1.57 4.54
N PHE A 43 -12.47 -1.69 5.72
CA PHE A 43 -13.20 -1.62 6.97
C PHE A 43 -13.13 -0.20 7.54
N MET A 44 -11.94 0.41 7.51
CA MET A 44 -11.75 1.79 7.93
C MET A 44 -10.66 2.44 7.09
N GLY A 45 -10.84 3.72 6.78
CA GLY A 45 -9.91 4.48 5.98
C GLY A 45 -10.30 4.50 4.50
N PRO A 46 -9.36 4.71 3.58
CA PRO A 46 -7.94 4.94 3.82
C PRO A 46 -7.66 6.25 4.56
N TYR A 47 -6.58 6.26 5.31
CA TYR A 47 -6.04 7.46 5.95
C TYR A 47 -4.75 7.81 5.25
N VAL A 48 -4.70 9.01 4.65
CA VAL A 48 -3.58 9.43 3.82
C VAL A 48 -3.10 10.79 4.29
N LYS A 49 -1.80 10.92 4.51
CA LYS A 49 -1.23 12.17 4.98
C LYS A 49 0.17 12.36 4.43
N TYR A 50 0.45 13.59 3.96
CA TYR A 50 1.79 13.96 3.54
C TYR A 50 2.54 14.56 4.72
N CYS A 51 3.76 14.09 4.96
CA CYS A 51 4.63 14.59 6.01
C CYS A 51 5.61 15.59 5.40
N TYR A 52 5.63 16.82 5.95
CA TYR A 52 6.50 17.88 5.45
C TYR A 52 7.78 18.03 6.29
N MET A 53 7.97 17.15 7.26
CA MET A 53 9.14 17.25 8.15
C MET A 53 10.43 16.97 7.39
N GLU A 54 11.37 17.91 7.45
CA GLU A 54 12.68 17.72 6.83
C GLU A 54 13.35 16.45 7.37
N GLY A 55 13.90 15.64 6.47
CA GLY A 55 14.50 14.37 6.82
C GLY A 55 13.49 13.21 6.79
N ASN A 56 12.21 13.51 6.71
CA ASN A 56 11.16 12.46 6.72
C ASN A 56 10.00 12.83 5.79
N ARG A 57 10.29 13.55 4.72
CA ARG A 57 9.24 13.98 3.78
C ARG A 57 8.70 12.82 2.99
N GLY A 58 7.38 12.83 2.82
CA GLY A 58 6.71 11.84 1.99
C GLY A 58 5.31 11.55 2.46
N ILE A 59 4.62 10.74 1.70
CA ILE A 59 3.22 10.45 1.95
C ILE A 59 3.07 9.07 2.59
N THR A 60 2.12 8.95 3.50
CA THR A 60 1.77 7.68 4.13
C THR A 60 0.29 7.42 3.91
N ALA A 61 -0.03 6.16 3.59
CA ALA A 61 -1.41 5.73 3.43
C ALA A 61 -1.62 4.43 4.19
N VAL A 62 -2.72 4.35 4.93
CA VAL A 62 -3.07 3.16 5.70
C VAL A 62 -4.54 2.88 5.52
N ALA A 63 -4.88 1.63 5.30
CA ALA A 63 -6.27 1.18 5.26
C ALA A 63 -6.42 -0.06 6.14
N ILE A 64 -7.44 -0.04 6.96
CA ILE A 64 -7.83 -1.25 7.70
C ILE A 64 -8.85 -1.95 6.81
N ILE A 65 -8.54 -3.18 6.44
CA ILE A 65 -9.42 -4.00 5.62
C ILE A 65 -10.07 -5.06 6.48
N GLU A 66 -11.15 -5.67 5.98
CA GLU A 66 -11.88 -6.66 6.77
C GLU A 66 -11.01 -7.85 7.17
N THR A 67 -9.96 -8.11 6.41
CA THR A 67 -9.07 -9.25 6.64
C THR A 67 -7.68 -8.84 7.14
N SER A 68 -7.45 -7.62 7.53
CA SER A 68 -6.31 -7.09 8.27
C SER A 68 -5.94 -5.66 7.89
N HIS A 69 -4.84 -5.41 7.16
CA HIS A 69 -4.45 -4.03 6.86
C HIS A 69 -3.51 -3.92 5.67
N ILE A 70 -3.48 -2.71 5.10
CA ILE A 70 -2.55 -2.35 4.03
C ILE A 70 -1.94 -1.00 4.38
N ALA A 71 -0.64 -0.88 4.23
CA ALA A 71 0.06 0.37 4.49
C ALA A 71 1.05 0.66 3.36
N MET A 72 1.22 1.94 3.07
CA MET A 72 2.22 2.42 2.13
C MET A 72 2.95 3.59 2.76
N HIS A 73 4.26 3.59 2.64
CA HIS A 73 5.09 4.70 3.08
C HIS A 73 5.99 5.13 1.95
N VAL A 74 6.12 6.44 1.76
CA VAL A 74 6.97 7.01 0.73
C VAL A 74 7.88 8.04 1.37
N TRP A 75 9.17 7.98 1.03
CA TRP A 75 10.14 9.02 1.40
C TRP A 75 10.64 9.61 0.10
N ASP A 76 10.30 10.87 -0.16
CA ASP A 76 10.54 11.49 -1.46
C ASP A 76 11.68 12.51 -1.50
N GLU A 77 12.39 12.69 -0.38
CA GLU A 77 13.60 13.51 -0.41
C GLU A 77 14.74 12.87 -1.20
N PRO A 78 14.96 11.55 -1.07
CA PRO A 78 15.94 10.90 -1.95
C PRO A 78 15.42 10.84 -3.38
N ASN A 79 16.33 10.78 -4.34
CA ASN A 79 15.98 10.59 -5.74
C ASN A 79 16.83 9.46 -6.31
N PRO A 80 16.25 8.30 -6.64
CA PRO A 80 14.82 8.00 -6.62
C PRO A 80 14.25 7.91 -5.21
N ALA A 81 12.95 8.14 -5.11
CA ALA A 81 12.23 8.05 -3.84
C ALA A 81 12.16 6.61 -3.36
N LEU A 82 12.10 6.44 -2.05
CA LEU A 82 11.93 5.12 -1.46
C LEU A 82 10.45 4.89 -1.18
N MET A 83 9.93 3.75 -1.59
CA MET A 83 8.54 3.34 -1.31
C MET A 83 8.54 2.00 -0.60
N GLN A 84 7.67 1.85 0.37
CA GLN A 84 7.50 0.59 1.08
C GLN A 84 6.03 0.26 1.22
N PHE A 85 5.68 -0.97 0.87
CA PHE A 85 4.33 -1.49 0.99
C PHE A 85 4.29 -2.59 2.02
N ASP A 86 3.17 -2.66 2.73
CA ASP A 86 2.93 -3.69 3.73
C ASP A 86 1.50 -4.17 3.54
N VAL A 87 1.32 -5.42 3.13
CA VAL A 87 0.01 -6.02 2.92
C VAL A 87 -0.09 -7.25 3.81
N TYR A 88 -0.91 -7.18 4.82
CA TYR A 88 -1.13 -8.29 5.74
C TYR A 88 -2.59 -8.71 5.72
N SER A 89 -2.84 -10.00 5.55
CA SER A 89 -4.19 -10.50 5.48
C SER A 89 -4.30 -11.91 6.06
N CYS A 90 -5.43 -12.20 6.69
CA CYS A 90 -5.77 -13.55 7.10
C CYS A 90 -6.49 -14.30 5.97
N ALA A 91 -6.67 -13.66 4.81
CA ALA A 91 -7.19 -14.29 3.60
C ALA A 91 -6.09 -14.33 2.55
N ASN A 92 -6.17 -15.30 1.64
CA ASN A 92 -5.17 -15.42 0.58
C ASN A 92 -5.26 -14.26 -0.40
N PHE A 93 -4.11 -13.83 -0.90
CA PHE A 93 -4.02 -12.90 -2.01
C PHE A 93 -2.91 -13.34 -2.96
N ASP A 94 -2.98 -12.86 -4.20
CA ASP A 94 -2.02 -13.20 -5.23
C ASP A 94 -0.85 -12.22 -5.19
N VAL A 95 0.30 -12.69 -4.72
CA VAL A 95 1.51 -11.87 -4.57
C VAL A 95 1.96 -11.29 -5.91
N GLU A 96 1.96 -12.10 -6.97
CA GLU A 96 2.38 -11.63 -8.30
C GLU A 96 1.48 -10.52 -8.81
N LYS A 97 0.18 -10.67 -8.63
CA LYS A 97 -0.79 -9.67 -9.07
C LYS A 97 -0.57 -8.34 -8.35
N ILE A 98 -0.29 -8.39 -7.06
CA ILE A 98 0.01 -7.20 -6.27
C ILE A 98 1.29 -6.54 -6.76
N CYS A 99 2.34 -7.31 -6.94
CA CYS A 99 3.61 -6.77 -7.40
C CYS A 99 3.48 -6.14 -8.79
N ASP A 100 2.78 -6.79 -9.70
CA ASP A 100 2.58 -6.29 -11.05
C ASP A 100 1.80 -4.98 -11.05
N LYS A 101 0.76 -4.91 -10.23
CA LYS A 101 -0.05 -3.70 -10.13
C LYS A 101 0.76 -2.52 -9.58
N ILE A 102 1.53 -2.76 -8.54
CA ILE A 102 2.36 -1.72 -7.94
C ILE A 102 3.41 -1.22 -8.92
N LYS A 103 4.06 -2.14 -9.63
CA LYS A 103 5.04 -1.77 -10.66
C LYS A 103 4.41 -0.93 -11.75
N SER A 104 3.25 -1.35 -12.22
CA SER A 104 2.55 -0.65 -13.30
C SER A 104 2.06 0.71 -12.85
N ASP A 105 1.40 0.78 -11.71
CA ASP A 105 0.75 2.01 -11.25
C ASP A 105 1.74 3.09 -10.83
N PHE A 106 2.89 2.70 -10.31
CA PHE A 106 3.90 3.65 -9.85
C PHE A 106 5.14 3.70 -10.76
N ASN A 107 5.06 3.03 -11.89
CA ASN A 107 6.10 3.06 -12.89
C ASN A 107 7.47 2.66 -12.34
N ILE A 108 7.47 1.55 -11.64
CA ILE A 108 8.67 0.99 -11.02
C ILE A 108 9.29 -0.10 -11.88
#